data_dfd8e56df7598b5f386170cf5fccf601
#
_entry.id   dfd8e56df7598b5f386170cf5fccf601
#
_cell.length_a   1.000
_cell.length_b   1.000
_cell.length_c   1.000
_cell.angle_alpha   90.00
_cell.angle_beta   90.00
_cell.angle_gamma   90.00
#
_symmetry.space_group_name_H-M   'P 1'
#
loop_
_entity.id
_entity.type
_entity.pdbx_description
1 polymer ?
#
loop_
_entity_poly.entity_id
_entity_poly.type
_entity_poly.pdbx_seq_one_letter_code
_entity_poly.pdbx_strand_id
1 'polypeptide(L)'
;PQTRKNFVYVPQGNTLFSGTIRDNLLMGNPQASEEAIYQALQTATADFVFHLPDGVDSPLSERGGGLSEGQAQRIAIARALLRPGNILLLDEATSALDPDTERLLIKNLRRDCAGKTCIFVTHHPAVAEACESIVRL
;
A
#
# COMPACT_ATOMS: atom_id res chain seq x y z
N PRO A 1 -21.86 -5.42 10.88
CA PRO A 1 -20.93 -4.47 11.51
C PRO A 1 -19.49 -4.99 11.57
N GLN A 2 -19.32 -6.27 11.93
CA GLN A 2 -17.98 -6.84 12.01
C GLN A 2 -17.32 -7.00 10.64
N THR A 3 -18.10 -7.15 9.58
CA THR A 3 -17.60 -7.29 8.23
C THR A 3 -16.86 -6.03 7.78
N ARG A 4 -17.33 -4.86 8.17
CA ARG A 4 -16.68 -3.59 7.81
C ARG A 4 -15.32 -3.43 8.44
N LYS A 5 -15.11 -3.99 9.65
CA LYS A 5 -13.83 -3.90 10.35
C LYS A 5 -12.75 -4.74 9.68
N ASN A 6 -13.15 -5.73 8.86
CA ASN A 6 -12.22 -6.61 8.18
C ASN A 6 -11.77 -6.10 6.82
N PHE A 7 -12.44 -5.08 6.28
CA PHE A 7 -12.11 -4.51 4.99
C PHE A 7 -11.18 -3.31 5.12
N VAL A 8 -10.14 -3.32 4.31
CA VAL A 8 -9.25 -2.16 4.14
C VAL A 8 -9.25 -1.81 2.66
N TYR A 9 -9.71 -0.61 2.33
CA TYR A 9 -9.86 -0.15 0.96
C TYR A 9 -8.72 0.77 0.56
N VAL A 10 -8.09 0.48 -0.57
CA VAL A 10 -7.05 1.33 -1.17
C VAL A 10 -7.56 1.79 -2.54
N PRO A 11 -8.03 3.05 -2.66
CA PRO A 11 -8.52 3.57 -3.93
C PRO A 11 -7.39 3.95 -4.87
N GLN A 12 -7.75 4.19 -6.14
CA GLN A 12 -6.86 4.70 -7.15
C GLN A 12 -6.39 6.12 -6.81
N GLY A 13 -5.20 6.47 -7.27
CA GLY A 13 -4.68 7.81 -7.19
C GLY A 13 -3.85 8.08 -5.95
N ASN A 14 -3.52 9.35 -5.75
CA ASN A 14 -2.76 9.79 -4.59
C ASN A 14 -3.72 10.19 -3.48
N THR A 15 -3.78 9.38 -2.43
CA THR A 15 -4.67 9.59 -1.28
C THR A 15 -3.92 10.05 -0.03
N LEU A 16 -2.69 10.49 -0.19
CA LEU A 16 -1.89 10.98 0.92
C LEU A 16 -2.25 12.41 1.28
N PHE A 17 -1.96 12.77 2.53
CA PHE A 17 -2.24 14.08 3.08
C PHE A 17 -0.92 14.83 3.32
N SER A 18 -1.01 16.16 3.49
CA SER A 18 0.15 16.95 3.91
C SER A 18 0.60 16.51 5.30
N GLY A 19 1.88 16.66 5.55
CA GLY A 19 2.52 16.17 6.78
C GLY A 19 3.71 15.31 6.41
N THR A 20 4.15 14.47 7.33
CA THR A 20 5.26 13.55 7.01
C THR A 20 4.71 12.22 6.48
N ILE A 21 5.61 11.42 5.90
CA ILE A 21 5.26 10.05 5.52
C ILE A 21 4.80 9.28 6.77
N ARG A 22 5.50 9.45 7.88
CA ARG A 22 5.10 8.84 9.17
C ARG A 22 3.68 9.23 9.56
N ASP A 23 3.32 10.50 9.45
CA ASP A 23 1.97 10.96 9.77
C ASP A 23 0.92 10.22 8.95
N ASN A 24 1.18 10.04 7.67
CA ASN A 24 0.29 9.30 6.79
C ASN A 24 0.16 7.84 7.20
N LEU A 25 1.27 7.19 7.54
CA LEU A 25 1.26 5.79 7.95
C LEU A 25 0.54 5.60 9.28
N LEU A 26 0.74 6.51 10.22
CA LEU A 26 0.07 6.43 11.52
C LEU A 26 -1.44 6.68 11.44
N MET A 27 -1.93 7.26 10.35
CA MET A 27 -3.36 7.33 10.11
C MET A 27 -3.99 5.95 9.91
N GLY A 28 -3.19 4.98 9.44
CA GLY A 28 -3.65 3.60 9.34
C GLY A 28 -3.72 2.94 10.70
N ASN A 29 -2.73 3.18 11.55
CA ASN A 29 -2.69 2.64 12.90
C ASN A 29 -1.82 3.55 13.80
N PRO A 30 -2.45 4.40 14.63
CA PRO A 30 -1.71 5.30 15.50
C PRO A 30 -0.80 4.60 16.52
N GLN A 31 -1.04 3.31 16.78
CA GLN A 31 -0.26 2.51 17.71
C GLN A 31 0.84 1.69 17.03
N ALA A 32 1.06 1.88 15.75
CA ALA A 32 2.06 1.12 15.01
C ALA A 32 3.47 1.39 15.54
N SER A 33 4.22 0.32 15.78
CA SER A 33 5.62 0.41 16.19
C SER A 33 6.51 0.81 15.01
N GLU A 34 7.73 1.26 15.30
CA GLU A 34 8.71 1.54 14.27
C GLU A 34 8.97 0.31 13.40
N GLU A 35 9.04 -0.87 14.03
CA GLU A 35 9.24 -2.12 13.31
C GLU A 35 8.07 -2.42 12.37
N ALA A 36 6.85 -2.21 12.82
CA ALA A 36 5.65 -2.42 12.00
C ALA A 36 5.64 -1.47 10.80
N ILE A 37 6.00 -0.21 11.02
CA ILE A 37 6.11 0.79 9.95
C ILE A 37 7.15 0.35 8.92
N TYR A 38 8.32 -0.06 9.38
CA TYR A 38 9.40 -0.51 8.52
C TYR A 38 8.96 -1.71 7.67
N GLN A 39 8.33 -2.70 8.33
CA GLN A 39 7.87 -3.91 7.66
C GLN A 39 6.79 -3.61 6.61
N ALA A 40 5.86 -2.72 6.94
CA ALA A 40 4.79 -2.34 6.00
C ALA A 40 5.38 -1.66 4.76
N LEU A 41 6.37 -0.79 4.93
CA LEU A 41 7.04 -0.13 3.82
C LEU A 41 7.77 -1.14 2.94
N GLN A 42 8.46 -2.10 3.53
CA GLN A 42 9.16 -3.14 2.77
C GLN A 42 8.18 -3.99 1.96
N THR A 43 7.09 -4.43 2.59
CA THR A 43 6.07 -5.24 1.92
C THR A 43 5.46 -4.48 0.74
N ALA A 44 5.20 -3.20 0.93
CA ALA A 44 4.62 -2.34 -0.12
C ALA A 44 5.62 -1.91 -1.19
N THR A 45 6.84 -2.42 -1.19
CA THR A 45 7.94 -2.02 -2.07
C THR A 45 8.28 -0.53 -1.99
N ALA A 46 8.07 0.05 -0.81
CA ALA A 46 8.31 1.47 -0.57
C ALA A 46 9.70 1.73 0.04
N ASP A 47 10.68 0.91 -0.30
CA ASP A 47 12.05 0.99 0.20
C ASP A 47 12.70 2.34 -0.14
N PHE A 48 12.22 3.02 -1.19
CA PHE A 48 12.75 4.33 -1.56
C PHE A 48 12.67 5.32 -0.38
N VAL A 49 11.72 5.12 0.54
CA VAL A 49 11.57 6.00 1.71
C VAL A 49 12.85 6.01 2.56
N PHE A 50 13.50 4.85 2.67
CA PHE A 50 14.72 4.74 3.49
C PHE A 50 15.91 5.49 2.89
N HIS A 51 15.82 5.84 1.61
CA HIS A 51 16.89 6.60 0.92
C HIS A 51 16.61 8.09 0.85
N LEU A 52 15.45 8.53 1.34
CA LEU A 52 15.15 9.95 1.43
C LEU A 52 15.96 10.57 2.58
N PRO A 53 16.35 11.86 2.46
CA PRO A 53 17.16 12.50 3.50
C PRO A 53 16.57 12.41 4.91
N ASP A 54 15.26 12.53 5.02
CA ASP A 54 14.57 12.46 6.31
C ASP A 54 13.81 11.14 6.51
N GLY A 55 13.98 10.16 5.62
CA GLY A 55 13.32 8.86 5.73
C GLY A 55 11.81 9.00 5.89
N VAL A 56 11.25 8.32 6.89
CA VAL A 56 9.80 8.38 7.17
C VAL A 56 9.34 9.75 7.66
N ASP A 57 10.25 10.60 8.08
CA ASP A 57 9.93 11.95 8.53
C ASP A 57 10.03 12.98 7.40
N SER A 58 10.16 12.52 6.17
CA SER A 58 10.16 13.37 4.99
C SER A 58 8.83 14.09 4.86
N PRO A 59 8.84 15.42 4.69
CA PRO A 59 7.60 16.18 4.58
C PRO A 59 6.95 16.01 3.21
N LEU A 60 5.64 15.97 3.20
CA LEU A 60 4.83 15.94 2.00
C LEU A 60 3.96 17.20 1.97
N SER A 61 3.82 17.82 0.81
CA SER A 61 2.90 18.92 0.63
C SER A 61 1.49 18.38 0.40
N GLU A 62 0.54 19.27 0.08
CA GLU A 62 -0.85 18.88 -0.16
C GLU A 62 -0.94 17.73 -1.16
N ARG A 63 -1.81 16.77 -0.88
CA ARG A 63 -2.05 15.59 -1.70
C ARG A 63 -0.79 14.75 -1.92
N GLY A 64 0.08 14.72 -0.90
CA GLY A 64 1.32 13.95 -0.99
C GLY A 64 2.30 14.49 -2.02
N GLY A 65 2.30 15.82 -2.27
CA GLY A 65 3.21 16.44 -3.21
C GLY A 65 4.67 16.16 -2.88
N GLY A 66 5.50 16.06 -3.91
CA GLY A 66 6.91 15.71 -3.80
C GLY A 66 7.19 14.25 -4.14
N LEU A 67 6.16 13.45 -4.36
CA LEU A 67 6.28 12.04 -4.74
C LEU A 67 5.66 11.81 -6.11
N SER A 68 6.16 10.80 -6.83
CA SER A 68 5.47 10.32 -8.02
C SER A 68 4.16 9.63 -7.60
N GLU A 69 3.23 9.44 -8.56
CA GLU A 69 1.99 8.74 -8.27
C GLU A 69 2.27 7.30 -7.80
N GLY A 70 3.21 6.60 -8.44
CA GLY A 70 3.58 5.25 -8.04
C GLY A 70 4.18 5.18 -6.64
N GLN A 71 5.00 6.16 -6.28
CA GLN A 71 5.54 6.26 -4.93
C GLN A 71 4.44 6.50 -3.91
N ALA A 72 3.52 7.42 -4.22
CA ALA A 72 2.39 7.71 -3.34
C ALA A 72 1.47 6.49 -3.19
N GLN A 73 1.21 5.76 -4.27
CA GLN A 73 0.42 4.52 -4.20
C GLN A 73 1.05 3.48 -3.27
N ARG A 74 2.37 3.31 -3.33
CA ARG A 74 3.06 2.34 -2.48
C ARG A 74 2.99 2.73 -1.01
N ILE A 75 3.10 4.02 -0.70
CA ILE A 75 2.93 4.47 0.69
C ILE A 75 1.48 4.27 1.15
N ALA A 76 0.49 4.51 0.29
CA ALA A 76 -0.91 4.27 0.62
C ALA A 76 -1.16 2.78 0.91
N ILE A 77 -0.52 1.89 0.17
CA ILE A 77 -0.60 0.45 0.42
C ILE A 77 0.04 0.11 1.78
N ALA A 78 1.20 0.69 2.08
CA ALA A 78 1.85 0.49 3.38
C ALA A 78 0.94 0.94 4.53
N ARG A 79 0.30 2.09 4.37
CA ARG A 79 -0.67 2.60 5.35
C ARG A 79 -1.82 1.60 5.56
N ALA A 80 -2.32 1.04 4.47
CA ALA A 80 -3.39 0.05 4.51
C ALA A 80 -2.96 -1.22 5.24
N LEU A 81 -1.70 -1.64 5.04
CA LEU A 81 -1.17 -2.83 5.72
C LEU A 81 -1.09 -2.66 7.23
N LEU A 82 -0.99 -1.43 7.71
CA LEU A 82 -0.95 -1.15 9.14
C LEU A 82 -2.34 -1.14 9.78
N ARG A 83 -3.40 -1.02 8.98
CA ARG A 83 -4.76 -1.02 9.49
C ARG A 83 -5.19 -2.43 9.89
N PRO A 84 -5.98 -2.56 10.97
CA PRO A 84 -6.53 -3.86 11.32
C PRO A 84 -7.57 -4.28 10.27
N GLY A 85 -7.50 -5.52 9.83
CA GLY A 85 -8.42 -6.06 8.84
C GLY A 85 -7.81 -7.23 8.11
N ASN A 86 -8.64 -8.16 7.66
CA ASN A 86 -8.21 -9.38 6.99
C ASN A 86 -8.42 -9.33 5.47
N ILE A 87 -9.15 -8.35 4.97
CA ILE A 87 -9.47 -8.23 3.55
C ILE A 87 -8.95 -6.90 3.05
N LEU A 88 -8.02 -6.96 2.11
CA LEU A 88 -7.40 -5.79 1.51
C LEU A 88 -7.94 -5.65 0.08
N LEU A 89 -8.66 -4.57 -0.19
CA LEU A 89 -9.22 -4.28 -1.50
C LEU A 89 -8.38 -3.20 -2.17
N LEU A 90 -7.68 -3.59 -3.23
CA LEU A 90 -6.80 -2.71 -4.00
C LEU A 90 -7.49 -2.35 -5.31
N ASP A 91 -8.11 -1.17 -5.34
CA ASP A 91 -8.91 -0.70 -6.48
C ASP A 91 -8.05 0.18 -7.39
N GLU A 92 -7.48 -0.43 -8.41
CA GLU A 92 -6.53 0.23 -9.33
C GLU A 92 -5.35 0.89 -8.59
N ALA A 93 -5.01 0.35 -7.42
CA ALA A 93 -4.00 0.95 -6.54
C ALA A 93 -2.57 0.72 -7.02
N THR A 94 -2.38 -0.10 -8.06
CA THR A 94 -1.08 -0.35 -8.68
C THR A 94 -0.96 0.24 -10.08
N SER A 95 -1.90 1.09 -10.46
CA SER A 95 -2.00 1.61 -11.84
C SER A 95 -0.77 2.41 -12.30
N ALA A 96 -0.06 3.03 -11.37
CA ALA A 96 1.12 3.84 -11.68
C ALA A 96 2.44 3.09 -11.46
N LEU A 97 2.38 1.79 -11.18
CA LEU A 97 3.59 0.98 -10.99
C LEU A 97 4.03 0.34 -12.30
N ASP A 98 5.34 0.26 -12.49
CA ASP A 98 5.89 -0.52 -13.60
C ASP A 98 5.66 -2.02 -13.34
N PRO A 99 5.70 -2.86 -14.40
CA PRO A 99 5.39 -4.28 -14.25
C PRO A 99 6.27 -5.01 -13.24
N ASP A 100 7.55 -4.70 -13.18
CA ASP A 100 8.47 -5.37 -12.26
C ASP A 100 8.17 -5.01 -10.79
N THR A 101 7.90 -3.74 -10.52
CA THR A 101 7.52 -3.30 -9.18
C THR A 101 6.18 -3.91 -8.76
N GLU A 102 5.23 -3.96 -9.68
CA GLU A 102 3.93 -4.56 -9.44
C GLU A 102 4.04 -6.04 -9.09
N ARG A 103 4.84 -6.80 -9.85
CA ARG A 103 5.07 -8.22 -9.56
C ARG A 103 5.72 -8.43 -8.21
N LEU A 104 6.70 -7.60 -7.86
CA LEU A 104 7.36 -7.68 -6.57
C LEU A 104 6.39 -7.38 -5.44
N LEU A 105 5.55 -6.37 -5.62
CA LEU A 105 4.52 -6.03 -4.64
C LEU A 105 3.58 -7.21 -4.38
N ILE A 106 3.08 -7.82 -5.44
CA ILE A 106 2.17 -8.96 -5.33
C ILE A 106 2.86 -10.12 -4.61
N LYS A 107 4.11 -10.40 -4.97
CA LYS A 107 4.91 -11.44 -4.32
C LYS A 107 5.05 -11.16 -2.82
N ASN A 108 5.37 -9.92 -2.46
CA ASN A 108 5.53 -9.53 -1.06
C ASN A 108 4.21 -9.65 -0.30
N LEU A 109 3.09 -9.25 -0.90
CA LEU A 109 1.78 -9.36 -0.27
C LEU A 109 1.42 -10.83 -0.02
N ARG A 110 1.69 -11.71 -0.97
CA ARG A 110 1.44 -13.14 -0.80
C ARG A 110 2.27 -13.74 0.31
N ARG A 111 3.53 -13.33 0.41
CA ARG A 111 4.45 -13.84 1.43
C ARG A 111 4.12 -13.30 2.82
N ASP A 112 3.93 -11.99 2.93
CA ASP A 112 3.83 -11.30 4.23
C ASP A 112 2.40 -11.20 4.75
N CYS A 113 1.41 -11.41 3.88
CA CYS A 113 -0.01 -11.31 4.22
C CYS A 113 -0.72 -12.64 4.00
N ALA A 114 -0.06 -13.76 4.30
CA ALA A 114 -0.59 -15.10 4.02
C ALA A 114 -1.93 -15.37 4.72
N GLY A 115 -2.20 -14.74 5.87
CA GLY A 115 -3.47 -14.89 6.58
C GLY A 115 -4.55 -13.91 6.12
N LYS A 116 -4.28 -13.09 5.10
CA LYS A 116 -5.21 -12.08 4.62
C LYS A 116 -5.65 -12.36 3.19
N THR A 117 -6.84 -11.88 2.84
CA THR A 117 -7.36 -11.96 1.47
C THR A 117 -7.08 -10.64 0.76
N CYS A 118 -6.39 -10.70 -0.37
CA CYS A 118 -6.13 -9.52 -1.19
C CYS A 118 -6.99 -9.60 -2.44
N ILE A 119 -7.80 -8.57 -2.66
CA ILE A 119 -8.66 -8.46 -3.84
C ILE A 119 -8.13 -7.30 -4.69
N PHE A 120 -7.82 -7.61 -5.94
CA PHE A 120 -7.33 -6.62 -6.89
C PHE A 120 -8.39 -6.31 -7.92
N VAL A 121 -8.73 -5.03 -8.07
CA VAL A 121 -9.51 -4.53 -9.20
C VAL A 121 -8.49 -3.87 -10.12
N THR A 122 -8.27 -4.45 -11.30
CA THR A 122 -7.18 -4.00 -12.16
C THR A 122 -7.44 -4.35 -13.62
N HIS A 123 -6.82 -3.56 -14.52
CA HIS A 123 -6.74 -3.86 -15.94
C HIS A 123 -5.36 -4.41 -16.32
N HIS A 124 -4.45 -4.58 -15.36
CA HIS A 124 -3.09 -5.06 -15.63
C HIS A 124 -3.06 -6.58 -15.71
N PRO A 125 -2.73 -7.17 -16.87
CA PRO A 125 -2.68 -8.64 -17.02
C PRO A 125 -1.72 -9.31 -16.06
N ALA A 126 -0.61 -8.66 -15.72
CA ALA A 126 0.39 -9.23 -14.81
C ALA A 126 -0.19 -9.50 -13.42
N VAL A 127 -1.10 -8.67 -12.94
CA VAL A 127 -1.78 -8.88 -11.65
C VAL A 127 -2.68 -10.11 -11.74
N ALA A 128 -3.46 -10.21 -12.82
CA ALA A 128 -4.36 -11.35 -13.02
C ALA A 128 -3.59 -12.67 -13.04
N GLU A 129 -2.45 -12.71 -13.71
CA GLU A 129 -1.62 -13.90 -13.80
C GLU A 129 -1.05 -14.32 -12.45
N ALA A 130 -0.79 -13.36 -11.56
CA ALA A 130 -0.19 -13.61 -10.25
C ALA A 130 -1.22 -14.01 -9.19
N CYS A 131 -2.52 -13.85 -9.46
CA CYS A 131 -3.57 -14.16 -8.50
C CYS A 131 -3.98 -15.62 -8.58
N GLU A 132 -4.35 -16.20 -7.41
CA GLU A 132 -4.78 -17.59 -7.33
C GLU A 132 -6.14 -17.81 -7.97
N SER A 133 -7.02 -16.82 -7.92
CA SER A 133 -8.31 -16.88 -8.59
C SER A 133 -8.64 -15.53 -9.21
N ILE A 134 -9.33 -15.55 -10.34
CA ILE A 134 -9.64 -14.37 -11.12
C ILE A 134 -11.15 -14.27 -11.28
N VAL A 135 -11.70 -13.10 -10.93
CA VAL A 135 -13.09 -12.77 -11.24
C VAL A 135 -13.07 -11.63 -12.24
N ARG A 136 -13.61 -11.87 -13.42
CA ARG A 136 -13.72 -10.84 -14.46
C ARG A 136 -15.14 -10.28 -14.45
N LEU A 137 -15.21 -8.99 -14.36
CA LEU A 137 -16.49 -8.28 -14.36
C LEU A 137 -16.86 -7.79 -15.76
#